data_d2663f2cddf5ef6447fd941415e4c054
#
_entry.id   d2663f2cddf5ef6447fd941415e4c054
#
_cell.length_a   1.000
_cell.length_b   1.000
_cell.length_c   1.000
_cell.angle_alpha   90.00
_cell.angle_beta   90.00
_cell.angle_gamma   90.00
#
_symmetry.space_group_name_H-M   'P 1'
#
loop_
_entity.id
_entity.type
_entity.pdbx_description
1 polymer ?
#
loop_
_entity_poly.entity_id
_entity_poly.type
_entity_poly.pdbx_seq_one_letter_code
_entity_poly.pdbx_strand_id
1 'polypeptide(L)'
;LLLTGIVIALLLFYVNKLNTEISTLNANRKKVYVLSQDVKSGEEITEDMFALKAVDQTTIPANATSVISVIESWYMQTKDGTMLNRDEEGLYYTQTDANGSDSIVRVYKEDTTENYYIKPTSTTKQYIELNNVPVVAKLDMKKNTVVTPNMVQQTDNIVSNDVRVEEYNVVSLPVDLTDGDYVDIRLMLPNGQNYIVVSKKIVEIPMGAEGRLADTIRMTLREDEILAMSSAIVEAAGINGAKLYATKYKEAGIQDAAVPTYRPNDSVTALITDSNGNVSNPNIVSSAVEELKKRYTTSATNARRYLEQQIGADYDTNVKNSMEESISNAQDARQKYLDSLGE
;
A
#
# COMPACT_ATOMS: atom_id res chain seq x y z
N LEU A 1 -16.26 -64.12 37.67
CA LEU A 1 -16.13 -64.36 36.21
C LEU A 1 -17.09 -63.46 35.42
N LEU A 2 -18.39 -63.39 35.77
CA LEU A 2 -19.38 -62.57 35.03
C LEU A 2 -19.15 -61.07 35.20
N LEU A 3 -18.78 -60.62 36.37
CA LEU A 3 -18.48 -59.21 36.67
C LEU A 3 -17.22 -58.70 35.94
N THR A 4 -16.18 -59.54 35.86
CA THR A 4 -14.95 -59.24 35.14
C THR A 4 -15.19 -59.18 33.64
N GLY A 5 -16.07 -60.03 33.10
CA GLY A 5 -16.46 -59.97 31.68
C GLY A 5 -17.19 -58.68 31.32
N ILE A 6 -18.08 -58.21 32.18
CA ILE A 6 -18.81 -56.92 31.98
C ILE A 6 -17.83 -55.72 32.02
N VAL A 7 -16.89 -55.71 32.96
CA VAL A 7 -15.90 -54.65 33.07
C VAL A 7 -14.99 -54.63 31.83
N ILE A 8 -14.57 -55.77 31.33
CA ILE A 8 -13.76 -55.85 30.10
C ILE A 8 -14.56 -55.36 28.88
N ALA A 9 -15.83 -55.74 28.75
CA ALA A 9 -16.70 -55.30 27.67
C ALA A 9 -16.90 -53.77 27.68
N LEU A 10 -17.10 -53.16 28.85
CA LEU A 10 -17.22 -51.72 29.04
C LEU A 10 -15.91 -50.98 28.69
N LEU A 11 -14.76 -51.52 29.08
CA LEU A 11 -13.45 -50.98 28.74
C LEU A 11 -13.21 -51.01 27.24
N LEU A 12 -13.51 -52.15 26.58
CA LEU A 12 -13.37 -52.26 25.12
C LEU A 12 -14.31 -51.31 24.38
N PHE A 13 -15.54 -51.12 24.85
CA PHE A 13 -16.46 -50.14 24.30
C PHE A 13 -15.94 -48.71 24.45
N TYR A 14 -15.41 -48.39 25.63
CA TYR A 14 -14.86 -47.07 25.91
C TYR A 14 -13.60 -46.80 25.08
N VAL A 15 -12.68 -47.77 24.95
CA VAL A 15 -11.50 -47.67 24.09
C VAL A 15 -11.90 -47.49 22.61
N ASN A 16 -12.89 -48.25 22.15
CA ASN A 16 -13.35 -48.14 20.76
C ASN A 16 -14.00 -46.75 20.49
N LYS A 17 -14.78 -46.25 21.46
CA LYS A 17 -15.35 -44.89 21.39
C LYS A 17 -14.25 -43.84 21.33
N LEU A 18 -13.23 -43.88 22.20
CA LEU A 18 -12.09 -42.97 22.19
C LEU A 18 -11.31 -43.04 20.89
N ASN A 19 -11.06 -44.22 20.35
CA ASN A 19 -10.38 -44.40 19.07
C ASN A 19 -11.17 -43.77 17.91
N THR A 20 -12.49 -43.88 17.94
CA THR A 20 -13.36 -43.24 16.94
C THR A 20 -13.32 -41.71 17.07
N GLU A 21 -13.37 -41.17 18.28
CA GLU A 21 -13.23 -39.74 18.53
C GLU A 21 -11.87 -39.19 18.09
N ILE A 22 -10.78 -39.88 18.42
CA ILE A 22 -9.42 -39.57 17.99
C ILE A 22 -9.31 -39.59 16.46
N SER A 23 -9.88 -40.62 15.81
CA SER A 23 -9.88 -40.72 14.34
C SER A 23 -10.65 -39.57 13.69
N THR A 24 -11.80 -39.18 14.26
CA THR A 24 -12.61 -38.05 13.76
C THR A 24 -11.90 -36.72 13.95
N LEU A 25 -11.27 -36.51 15.10
CA LEU A 25 -10.45 -35.33 15.38
C LEU A 25 -9.25 -35.22 14.43
N ASN A 26 -8.59 -36.36 14.13
CA ASN A 26 -7.48 -36.34 13.19
C ASN A 26 -7.91 -36.17 11.73
N ALA A 27 -9.08 -36.66 11.35
CA ALA A 27 -9.65 -36.49 10.01
C ALA A 27 -9.98 -35.02 9.71
N ASN A 28 -10.33 -34.24 10.74
CA ASN A 28 -10.64 -32.83 10.60
C ASN A 28 -9.40 -31.91 10.67
N ARG A 29 -8.20 -32.48 10.86
CA ARG A 29 -6.97 -31.70 10.91
C ARG A 29 -6.33 -31.59 9.54
N LYS A 30 -5.94 -30.36 9.21
CA LYS A 30 -5.17 -30.05 8.00
C LYS A 30 -3.81 -29.47 8.39
N LYS A 31 -2.76 -29.92 7.70
CA LYS A 31 -1.42 -29.36 7.89
C LYS A 31 -1.34 -27.99 7.21
N VAL A 32 -0.95 -26.97 7.95
CA VAL A 32 -0.73 -25.60 7.46
C VAL A 32 0.56 -25.03 8.05
N TYR A 33 1.15 -24.10 7.34
CA TYR A 33 2.25 -23.31 7.86
C TYR A 33 1.74 -22.25 8.83
N VAL A 34 2.35 -22.20 10.02
CA VAL A 34 2.08 -21.19 11.05
C VAL A 34 3.38 -20.53 11.47
N LEU A 35 3.33 -19.31 11.95
CA LEU A 35 4.51 -18.65 12.51
C LEU A 35 5.06 -19.41 13.71
N SER A 36 6.37 -19.65 13.71
CA SER A 36 7.12 -20.28 14.81
C SER A 36 7.48 -19.29 15.93
N GLN A 37 7.40 -17.98 15.64
CA GLN A 37 7.74 -16.86 16.52
C GLN A 37 6.77 -15.70 16.33
N ASP A 38 6.89 -14.67 17.19
CA ASP A 38 6.19 -13.39 17.01
C ASP A 38 6.90 -12.59 15.92
N VAL A 39 6.13 -11.89 15.08
CA VAL A 39 6.64 -11.02 14.00
C VAL A 39 6.01 -9.64 14.17
N LYS A 40 6.82 -8.59 14.08
CA LYS A 40 6.38 -7.21 14.18
C LYS A 40 5.98 -6.65 12.81
N SER A 41 5.10 -5.66 12.81
CA SER A 41 4.80 -4.88 11.60
C SER A 41 6.08 -4.28 11.02
N GLY A 42 6.27 -4.43 9.70
CA GLY A 42 7.48 -3.99 8.98
C GLY A 42 8.66 -4.97 9.04
N GLU A 43 8.58 -6.03 9.84
CA GLU A 43 9.63 -7.06 9.91
C GLU A 43 9.56 -7.96 8.68
N GLU A 44 10.73 -8.27 8.11
CA GLU A 44 10.85 -9.21 7.00
C GLU A 44 10.46 -10.61 7.45
N ILE A 45 9.68 -11.30 6.62
CA ILE A 45 9.21 -12.66 6.87
C ILE A 45 10.05 -13.62 6.04
N THR A 46 10.74 -14.52 6.72
CA THR A 46 11.62 -15.53 6.11
C THR A 46 11.07 -16.95 6.32
N GLU A 47 11.54 -17.90 5.51
CA GLU A 47 11.04 -19.29 5.53
C GLU A 47 11.24 -19.96 6.88
N ASP A 48 12.34 -19.69 7.57
CA ASP A 48 12.68 -20.25 8.89
C ASP A 48 11.72 -19.81 10.01
N MET A 49 10.94 -18.73 9.78
CA MET A 49 9.91 -18.26 10.70
C MET A 49 8.64 -19.14 10.67
N PHE A 50 8.58 -20.17 9.85
CA PHE A 50 7.40 -21.03 9.72
C PHE A 50 7.63 -22.44 10.22
N ALA A 51 6.55 -23.01 10.75
CA ALA A 51 6.50 -24.41 11.14
C ALA A 51 5.20 -25.04 10.61
N LEU A 52 5.31 -26.26 10.08
CA LEU A 52 4.16 -27.04 9.64
C LEU A 52 3.43 -27.61 10.85
N LYS A 53 2.17 -27.25 11.05
CA LYS A 53 1.32 -27.75 12.13
C LYS A 53 -0.01 -28.27 11.63
N ALA A 54 -0.50 -29.31 12.29
CA ALA A 54 -1.86 -29.81 12.08
C ALA A 54 -2.84 -28.99 12.95
N VAL A 55 -3.70 -28.24 12.30
CA VAL A 55 -4.75 -27.41 12.92
C VAL A 55 -6.13 -27.87 12.46
N ASP A 56 -7.17 -27.52 13.21
CA ASP A 56 -8.55 -27.82 12.82
C ASP A 56 -8.90 -27.07 11.52
N GLN A 57 -9.47 -27.80 10.56
CA GLN A 57 -9.81 -27.25 9.25
C GLN A 57 -10.77 -26.05 9.34
N THR A 58 -11.64 -26.03 10.35
CA THR A 58 -12.60 -24.93 10.57
C THR A 58 -11.96 -23.65 11.05
N THR A 59 -10.73 -23.71 11.59
CA THR A 59 -9.99 -22.55 12.07
C THR A 59 -9.06 -21.95 11.02
N ILE A 60 -8.96 -22.57 9.85
CA ILE A 60 -8.10 -22.10 8.76
C ILE A 60 -8.85 -21.01 7.98
N PRO A 61 -8.32 -19.77 7.86
CA PRO A 61 -8.90 -18.74 7.01
C PRO A 61 -9.05 -19.24 5.57
N ALA A 62 -10.14 -18.87 4.90
CA ALA A 62 -10.41 -19.31 3.53
C ALA A 62 -9.33 -18.85 2.52
N ASN A 63 -8.67 -17.73 2.82
CA ASN A 63 -7.56 -17.17 2.05
C ASN A 63 -6.19 -17.48 2.66
N ALA A 64 -6.09 -18.46 3.56
CA ALA A 64 -4.80 -18.93 4.04
C ALA A 64 -3.99 -19.44 2.86
N THR A 65 -2.68 -19.24 2.91
CA THR A 65 -1.77 -19.86 1.96
C THR A 65 -1.96 -21.37 2.01
N SER A 66 -2.04 -21.99 0.85
CA SER A 66 -2.23 -23.44 0.78
C SER A 66 -1.08 -24.15 1.52
N VAL A 67 -1.33 -25.36 1.97
CA VAL A 67 -0.32 -26.23 2.63
C VAL A 67 0.98 -26.34 1.83
N ILE A 68 0.90 -26.12 0.53
CA ILE A 68 1.95 -26.33 -0.45
C ILE A 68 2.59 -25.01 -0.88
N SER A 69 1.91 -23.86 -0.72
CA SER A 69 2.51 -22.57 -1.06
C SER A 69 3.51 -22.19 0.03
N VAL A 70 4.76 -22.33 -0.30
CA VAL A 70 5.88 -21.90 0.52
C VAL A 70 6.09 -20.42 0.28
N ILE A 71 6.46 -19.70 1.31
CA ILE A 71 6.81 -18.29 1.26
C ILE A 71 7.86 -17.97 0.20
N GLU A 72 8.76 -18.90 -0.12
CA GLU A 72 9.66 -18.75 -1.26
C GLU A 72 8.96 -18.25 -2.53
N SER A 73 7.73 -18.71 -2.80
CA SER A 73 7.00 -18.27 -3.99
C SER A 73 6.55 -16.82 -3.92
N TRP A 74 6.45 -16.25 -2.73
CA TRP A 74 6.11 -14.83 -2.56
C TRP A 74 7.29 -13.90 -2.76
N TYR A 75 8.52 -14.40 -2.60
CA TYR A 75 9.76 -13.65 -2.77
C TYR A 75 10.26 -13.64 -4.20
N MET A 76 9.84 -14.59 -5.02
CA MET A 76 10.41 -14.79 -6.35
C MET A 76 9.48 -14.30 -7.44
N GLN A 77 10.05 -13.53 -8.34
CA GLN A 77 9.40 -13.06 -9.57
C GLN A 77 10.34 -13.32 -10.74
N THR A 78 9.74 -13.54 -11.90
CA THR A 78 10.49 -13.45 -13.16
C THR A 78 10.92 -12.00 -13.42
N LYS A 79 11.82 -11.78 -14.37
CA LYS A 79 12.34 -10.45 -14.68
C LYS A 79 11.27 -9.44 -15.13
N ASP A 80 10.17 -9.92 -15.67
CA ASP A 80 8.99 -9.14 -16.06
C ASP A 80 7.97 -8.92 -14.92
N GLY A 81 8.28 -9.37 -13.72
CA GLY A 81 7.46 -9.17 -12.52
C GLY A 81 6.38 -10.24 -12.30
N THR A 82 6.36 -11.33 -13.08
CA THR A 82 5.41 -12.43 -12.86
C THR A 82 5.80 -13.21 -11.61
N MET A 83 4.89 -13.29 -10.63
CA MET A 83 5.10 -14.03 -9.39
C MET A 83 5.19 -15.52 -9.63
N LEU A 84 6.13 -16.18 -8.94
CA LEU A 84 6.20 -17.64 -8.89
C LEU A 84 5.21 -18.19 -7.87
N ASN A 85 4.65 -19.33 -8.20
CA ASN A 85 3.83 -20.14 -7.32
C ASN A 85 4.52 -21.48 -7.05
N ARG A 86 4.09 -22.19 -6.02
CA ARG A 86 4.58 -23.54 -5.73
C ARG A 86 3.42 -24.51 -5.51
N ASP A 87 3.54 -25.71 -6.05
CA ASP A 87 2.67 -26.85 -5.76
C ASP A 87 3.50 -28.07 -5.35
N GLU A 88 2.91 -29.27 -5.37
CA GLU A 88 3.58 -30.53 -5.01
C GLU A 88 4.75 -30.89 -5.95
N GLU A 89 4.72 -30.38 -7.19
CA GLU A 89 5.75 -30.64 -8.20
C GLU A 89 6.87 -29.58 -8.20
N GLY A 90 6.73 -28.49 -7.43
CA GLY A 90 7.74 -27.45 -7.26
C GLY A 90 7.29 -26.06 -7.72
N LEU A 91 8.27 -25.21 -8.04
CA LEU A 91 8.02 -23.82 -8.48
C LEU A 91 7.47 -23.76 -9.90
N TYR A 92 6.52 -22.85 -10.12
CA TYR A 92 5.96 -22.58 -11.45
C TYR A 92 5.44 -21.15 -11.55
N TYR A 93 5.24 -20.67 -12.76
CA TYR A 93 4.44 -19.48 -13.05
C TYR A 93 3.46 -19.76 -14.18
N THR A 94 2.40 -18.95 -14.26
CA THR A 94 1.43 -19.06 -15.34
C THR A 94 1.81 -18.08 -16.44
N GLN A 95 1.90 -18.56 -17.67
CA GLN A 95 2.13 -17.77 -18.87
C GLN A 95 0.88 -17.80 -19.73
N THR A 96 0.35 -16.63 -20.06
CA THR A 96 -0.78 -16.47 -20.97
C THR A 96 -0.25 -16.27 -22.38
N ASP A 97 -0.69 -17.07 -23.32
CA ASP A 97 -0.31 -16.96 -24.74
C ASP A 97 -1.07 -15.82 -25.44
N ALA A 98 -0.71 -15.55 -26.71
CA ALA A 98 -1.33 -14.51 -27.52
C ALA A 98 -2.84 -14.73 -27.77
N ASN A 99 -3.34 -15.95 -27.55
CA ASN A 99 -4.74 -16.32 -27.69
C ASN A 99 -5.53 -16.26 -26.37
N GLY A 100 -4.87 -15.87 -25.27
CA GLY A 100 -5.45 -15.79 -23.94
C GLY A 100 -5.52 -17.15 -23.20
N SER A 101 -4.79 -18.17 -23.68
CA SER A 101 -4.73 -19.47 -22.99
C SER A 101 -3.58 -19.49 -21.97
N ASP A 102 -3.89 -19.91 -20.76
CA ASP A 102 -2.92 -20.04 -19.69
C ASP A 102 -2.20 -21.37 -19.75
N SER A 103 -0.87 -21.34 -19.59
CA SER A 103 -0.01 -22.51 -19.47
C SER A 103 0.87 -22.43 -18.22
N ILE A 104 1.10 -23.56 -17.59
CA ILE A 104 2.00 -23.68 -16.43
C ILE A 104 3.42 -23.89 -16.94
N VAL A 105 4.33 -22.98 -16.57
CA VAL A 105 5.76 -23.10 -16.84
C VAL A 105 6.49 -23.48 -15.56
N ARG A 106 7.05 -24.70 -15.50
CA ARG A 106 7.82 -25.20 -14.35
C ARG A 106 9.19 -24.58 -14.28
N VAL A 107 9.59 -24.16 -13.08
CA VAL A 107 10.89 -23.58 -12.77
C VAL A 107 11.69 -24.57 -11.93
N TYR A 108 12.89 -24.86 -12.35
CA TYR A 108 13.81 -25.81 -11.71
C TYR A 108 15.04 -25.07 -11.19
N LYS A 109 15.56 -25.50 -10.05
CA LYS A 109 16.85 -25.03 -9.52
C LYS A 109 17.92 -26.07 -9.84
N GLU A 110 19.09 -25.62 -10.26
CA GLU A 110 20.23 -26.49 -10.53
C GLU A 110 21.08 -26.65 -9.27
N ASP A 111 21.25 -27.87 -8.78
CA ASP A 111 21.90 -28.15 -7.50
C ASP A 111 23.36 -27.68 -7.38
N THR A 112 24.07 -27.58 -8.54
CA THR A 112 25.49 -27.23 -8.56
C THR A 112 25.78 -25.74 -8.70
N THR A 113 24.92 -25.01 -9.38
CA THR A 113 25.10 -23.57 -9.69
C THR A 113 24.11 -22.67 -8.99
N GLU A 114 23.10 -23.26 -8.36
CA GLU A 114 21.94 -22.57 -7.77
C GLU A 114 21.12 -21.74 -8.75
N ASN A 115 21.43 -21.79 -10.06
CA ASN A 115 20.72 -21.07 -11.09
C ASN A 115 19.35 -21.67 -11.37
N TYR A 116 18.39 -20.83 -11.71
CA TYR A 116 17.05 -21.27 -12.08
C TYR A 116 16.93 -21.43 -13.59
N TYR A 117 16.18 -22.43 -14.04
CA TYR A 117 15.93 -22.69 -15.43
C TYR A 117 14.52 -23.24 -15.68
N ILE A 118 14.04 -23.06 -16.90
CA ILE A 118 12.82 -23.69 -17.42
C ILE A 118 13.20 -24.71 -18.50
N LYS A 119 12.28 -25.60 -18.80
CA LYS A 119 12.43 -26.60 -19.88
C LYS A 119 11.41 -26.31 -20.98
N PRO A 120 11.74 -25.48 -21.98
CA PRO A 120 10.84 -25.26 -23.11
C PRO A 120 10.55 -26.54 -23.90
N THR A 121 11.48 -27.51 -23.86
CA THR A 121 11.32 -28.86 -24.37
C THR A 121 11.89 -29.86 -23.36
N SER A 122 11.59 -31.14 -23.48
CA SER A 122 12.09 -32.19 -22.58
C SER A 122 13.63 -32.26 -22.49
N THR A 123 14.34 -31.74 -23.47
CA THR A 123 15.82 -31.84 -23.60
C THR A 123 16.54 -30.51 -23.45
N THR A 124 15.84 -29.36 -23.55
CA THR A 124 16.46 -28.03 -23.55
C THR A 124 16.29 -27.36 -22.21
N LYS A 125 17.40 -26.90 -21.61
CA LYS A 125 17.38 -25.99 -20.45
C LYS A 125 17.50 -24.55 -20.94
N GLN A 126 16.66 -23.67 -20.45
CA GLN A 126 16.77 -22.24 -20.62
C GLN A 126 16.90 -21.59 -19.26
N TYR A 127 18.05 -20.99 -18.96
CA TYR A 127 18.27 -20.30 -17.70
C TYR A 127 17.46 -19.01 -17.67
N ILE A 128 16.86 -18.74 -16.52
CA ILE A 128 16.07 -17.54 -16.25
C ILE A 128 16.63 -16.82 -15.03
N GLU A 129 16.56 -15.51 -15.05
CA GLU A 129 16.87 -14.68 -13.89
C GLU A 129 15.58 -14.47 -13.08
N LEU A 130 15.67 -14.72 -11.77
CA LEU A 130 14.58 -14.43 -10.82
C LEU A 130 15.00 -13.26 -9.95
N ASN A 131 14.06 -12.36 -9.74
CA ASN A 131 14.20 -11.29 -8.75
C ASN A 131 13.68 -11.80 -7.40
N ASN A 132 14.48 -11.63 -6.37
CA ASN A 132 14.04 -11.88 -5.00
C ASN A 132 13.42 -10.59 -4.45
N VAL A 133 12.12 -10.62 -4.15
CA VAL A 133 11.40 -9.48 -3.57
C VAL A 133 11.01 -9.85 -2.14
N PRO A 134 11.72 -9.32 -1.14
CA PRO A 134 11.43 -9.61 0.26
C PRO A 134 9.98 -9.26 0.61
N VAL A 135 9.38 -10.03 1.50
CA VAL A 135 8.02 -9.85 2.00
C VAL A 135 8.08 -9.42 3.46
N VAL A 136 7.29 -8.44 3.81
CA VAL A 136 7.23 -7.89 5.18
C VAL A 136 5.83 -8.00 5.76
N ALA A 137 5.76 -8.08 7.07
CA ALA A 137 4.50 -8.07 7.82
C ALA A 137 3.84 -6.69 7.76
N LYS A 138 2.54 -6.62 7.43
CA LYS A 138 1.75 -5.38 7.52
C LYS A 138 1.31 -5.05 8.94
N LEU A 139 1.25 -6.04 9.81
CA LEU A 139 0.74 -5.93 11.18
C LEU A 139 1.54 -6.85 12.11
N ASP A 140 1.45 -6.58 13.41
CA ASP A 140 2.02 -7.47 14.43
C ASP A 140 1.29 -8.82 14.41
N MET A 141 2.05 -9.90 14.25
CA MET A 141 1.53 -11.26 14.24
C MET A 141 2.15 -12.08 15.36
N LYS A 142 1.35 -12.95 15.95
CA LYS A 142 1.78 -13.82 17.05
C LYS A 142 2.21 -15.19 16.55
N LYS A 143 3.06 -15.85 17.31
CA LYS A 143 3.38 -17.26 17.13
C LYS A 143 2.10 -18.08 16.97
N ASN A 144 2.12 -19.05 16.07
CA ASN A 144 0.99 -19.91 15.65
C ASN A 144 -0.07 -19.19 14.77
N THR A 145 0.15 -17.96 14.35
CA THR A 145 -0.71 -17.32 13.34
C THR A 145 -0.59 -18.06 12.01
N VAL A 146 -1.73 -18.39 11.41
CA VAL A 146 -1.82 -18.82 10.01
C VAL A 146 -1.77 -17.56 9.15
N VAL A 147 -0.68 -17.40 8.40
CA VAL A 147 -0.48 -16.17 7.60
C VAL A 147 -1.33 -16.20 6.33
N THR A 148 -1.96 -15.08 6.02
CA THR A 148 -2.71 -14.87 4.78
C THR A 148 -2.06 -13.79 3.93
N PRO A 149 -2.31 -13.74 2.60
CA PRO A 149 -1.75 -12.71 1.72
C PRO A 149 -2.05 -11.27 2.16
N ASN A 150 -3.18 -11.05 2.85
CA ASN A 150 -3.56 -9.72 3.33
C ASN A 150 -2.72 -9.23 4.52
N MET A 151 -2.02 -10.12 5.21
CA MET A 151 -1.18 -9.81 6.38
C MET A 151 0.25 -9.43 5.98
N VAL A 152 0.60 -9.57 4.72
CA VAL A 152 1.96 -9.36 4.20
C VAL A 152 1.94 -8.45 2.98
N GLN A 153 3.10 -7.91 2.64
CA GLN A 153 3.32 -7.15 1.41
C GLN A 153 4.77 -7.30 0.94
N GLN A 154 5.01 -7.10 -0.33
CA GLN A 154 6.37 -7.03 -0.87
C GLN A 154 7.05 -5.75 -0.42
N THR A 155 8.38 -5.78 -0.27
CA THR A 155 9.16 -4.61 0.16
C THR A 155 9.03 -3.43 -0.79
N ASP A 156 8.84 -3.66 -2.08
CA ASP A 156 8.60 -2.61 -3.08
C ASP A 156 7.28 -1.84 -2.84
N ASN A 157 6.37 -2.43 -2.07
CA ASN A 157 5.11 -1.83 -1.63
C ASN A 157 5.17 -1.31 -0.18
N ILE A 158 6.37 -1.27 0.44
CA ILE A 158 6.52 -0.67 1.77
C ILE A 158 6.20 0.81 1.66
N VAL A 159 5.27 1.22 2.51
CA VAL A 159 5.03 2.65 2.76
C VAL A 159 6.33 3.23 3.31
N SER A 160 6.97 4.11 2.56
CA SER A 160 8.20 4.77 2.99
C SER A 160 7.97 5.59 4.27
N ASN A 161 9.03 5.76 5.06
CA ASN A 161 8.94 6.43 6.36
C ASN A 161 8.51 7.90 6.29
N ASP A 162 8.57 8.53 5.12
CA ASP A 162 8.16 9.89 4.86
C ASP A 162 6.67 10.05 4.49
N VAL A 163 5.92 8.96 4.41
CA VAL A 163 4.50 8.99 4.02
C VAL A 163 3.61 9.26 5.24
N ARG A 164 2.68 10.18 5.08
CA ARG A 164 1.65 10.53 6.08
C ARG A 164 0.28 10.60 5.43
N VAL A 165 -0.74 10.38 6.25
CA VAL A 165 -2.13 10.66 5.86
C VAL A 165 -2.44 12.09 6.25
N GLU A 166 -2.77 12.92 5.27
CA GLU A 166 -3.10 14.33 5.45
C GLU A 166 -4.55 14.61 5.06
N GLU A 167 -5.16 15.53 5.77
CA GLU A 167 -6.55 15.96 5.56
C GLU A 167 -6.60 17.43 5.16
N TYR A 168 -7.30 17.73 4.07
CA TYR A 168 -7.39 19.06 3.48
C TYR A 168 -8.85 19.46 3.25
N ASN A 169 -9.25 20.63 3.76
CA ASN A 169 -10.59 21.21 3.62
C ASN A 169 -10.62 22.46 2.71
N VAL A 170 -9.58 22.63 1.90
CA VAL A 170 -9.38 23.83 1.05
C VAL A 170 -9.31 23.49 -0.45
N VAL A 171 -9.67 22.27 -0.81
CA VAL A 171 -9.61 21.77 -2.19
C VAL A 171 -11.02 21.65 -2.74
N SER A 172 -11.30 22.31 -3.88
CA SER A 172 -12.57 22.12 -4.59
C SER A 172 -12.63 20.72 -5.21
N LEU A 173 -13.65 19.93 -4.84
CA LEU A 173 -13.78 18.54 -5.24
C LEU A 173 -14.73 18.37 -6.44
N PRO A 174 -14.47 17.41 -7.35
CA PRO A 174 -15.46 16.97 -8.34
C PRO A 174 -16.72 16.42 -7.65
N VAL A 175 -17.89 16.69 -8.22
CA VAL A 175 -19.19 16.29 -7.65
C VAL A 175 -19.33 14.76 -7.53
N ASP A 176 -18.72 14.03 -8.45
CA ASP A 176 -18.77 12.55 -8.52
C ASP A 176 -17.57 11.84 -7.86
N LEU A 177 -16.80 12.58 -7.03
CA LEU A 177 -15.64 12.00 -6.34
C LEU A 177 -16.09 11.04 -5.23
N THR A 178 -15.46 9.87 -5.20
CA THR A 178 -15.74 8.81 -4.22
C THR A 178 -14.45 8.25 -3.62
N ASP A 179 -14.57 7.56 -2.47
CA ASP A 179 -13.42 6.88 -1.85
C ASP A 179 -12.79 5.89 -2.81
N GLY A 180 -11.45 5.90 -2.85
CA GLY A 180 -10.67 5.06 -3.74
C GLY A 180 -10.44 5.66 -5.14
N ASP A 181 -11.05 6.78 -5.48
CA ASP A 181 -10.73 7.50 -6.72
C ASP A 181 -9.31 8.06 -6.68
N TYR A 182 -8.72 8.20 -7.86
CA TYR A 182 -7.40 8.81 -8.04
C TYR A 182 -7.55 10.22 -8.58
N VAL A 183 -6.81 11.16 -7.99
CA VAL A 183 -6.83 12.58 -8.39
C VAL A 183 -5.44 13.18 -8.53
N ASP A 184 -5.35 14.23 -9.37
CA ASP A 184 -4.32 15.27 -9.24
C ASP A 184 -4.89 16.44 -8.45
N ILE A 185 -4.09 17.04 -7.57
CA ILE A 185 -4.41 18.34 -6.98
C ILE A 185 -3.69 19.42 -7.78
N ARG A 186 -4.45 20.43 -8.19
CA ARG A 186 -4.00 21.50 -9.07
C ARG A 186 -4.24 22.88 -8.48
N LEU A 187 -3.28 23.76 -8.69
CA LEU A 187 -3.40 25.19 -8.40
C LEU A 187 -3.74 25.93 -9.70
N MET A 188 -4.91 26.56 -9.74
CA MET A 188 -5.34 27.41 -10.85
C MET A 188 -5.27 28.89 -10.45
N LEU A 189 -4.65 29.70 -11.30
CA LEU A 189 -4.55 31.14 -11.14
C LEU A 189 -5.63 31.86 -11.97
N PRO A 190 -5.97 33.13 -11.61
CA PRO A 190 -6.99 33.91 -12.31
C PRO A 190 -6.68 34.15 -13.80
N ASN A 191 -5.42 34.14 -14.18
CA ASN A 191 -4.95 34.29 -15.56
C ASN A 191 -5.04 33.01 -16.40
N GLY A 192 -5.58 31.89 -15.82
CA GLY A 192 -5.73 30.60 -16.47
C GLY A 192 -4.51 29.68 -16.36
N GLN A 193 -3.41 30.12 -15.74
CA GLN A 193 -2.30 29.23 -15.44
C GLN A 193 -2.73 28.12 -14.47
N ASN A 194 -2.24 26.92 -14.70
CA ASN A 194 -2.67 25.74 -13.99
C ASN A 194 -1.47 24.83 -13.70
N TYR A 195 -1.22 24.56 -12.45
CA TYR A 195 -0.07 23.78 -11.98
C TYR A 195 -0.51 22.52 -11.28
N ILE A 196 0.13 21.39 -11.59
CA ILE A 196 -0.05 20.12 -10.87
C ILE A 196 0.81 20.18 -9.62
N VAL A 197 0.19 20.17 -8.45
CA VAL A 197 0.85 20.21 -7.15
C VAL A 197 1.27 18.80 -6.73
N VAL A 198 0.31 17.88 -6.68
CA VAL A 198 0.53 16.46 -6.44
C VAL A 198 -0.28 15.65 -7.44
N SER A 199 0.20 14.46 -7.78
CA SER A 199 -0.35 13.67 -8.86
C SER A 199 -0.73 12.24 -8.42
N LYS A 200 -1.82 11.75 -9.00
CA LYS A 200 -2.32 10.38 -8.90
C LYS A 200 -2.41 9.87 -7.45
N LYS A 201 -3.06 10.64 -6.60
CA LYS A 201 -3.31 10.28 -5.20
C LYS A 201 -4.66 9.61 -5.04
N ILE A 202 -4.69 8.50 -4.28
CA ILE A 202 -5.94 7.91 -3.83
C ILE A 202 -6.54 8.83 -2.78
N VAL A 203 -7.84 9.07 -2.89
CA VAL A 203 -8.57 9.91 -1.95
C VAL A 203 -9.53 9.10 -1.10
N GLU A 204 -9.71 9.56 0.13
CA GLU A 204 -10.79 9.19 1.03
C GLU A 204 -11.56 10.47 1.39
N ILE A 205 -12.89 10.39 1.45
CA ILE A 205 -13.74 11.50 1.85
C ILE A 205 -14.19 11.26 3.29
N PRO A 206 -13.68 12.04 4.27
CA PRO A 206 -14.00 11.84 5.67
C PRO A 206 -15.51 11.92 5.93
N MET A 207 -15.97 11.12 6.89
CA MET A 207 -17.35 11.16 7.38
C MET A 207 -17.45 12.21 8.49
N GLY A 208 -18.35 13.16 8.33
CA GLY A 208 -18.80 14.07 9.38
C GLY A 208 -20.07 13.57 10.07
N ALA A 209 -20.62 14.35 10.98
CA ALA A 209 -21.85 14.02 11.70
C ALA A 209 -23.08 13.88 10.77
N GLU A 210 -23.11 14.64 9.67
CA GLU A 210 -24.23 14.67 8.72
C GLU A 210 -23.96 13.86 7.44
N GLY A 211 -22.89 13.06 7.41
CA GLY A 211 -22.45 12.29 6.25
C GLY A 211 -21.07 12.68 5.75
N ARG A 212 -20.77 12.42 4.48
CA ARG A 212 -19.48 12.75 3.86
C ARG A 212 -19.29 14.27 3.77
N LEU A 213 -18.10 14.73 4.14
CA LEU A 213 -17.75 16.17 4.06
C LEU A 213 -17.59 16.57 2.58
N ALA A 214 -18.23 17.69 2.19
CA ALA A 214 -18.30 18.11 0.80
C ALA A 214 -17.02 18.80 0.29
N ASP A 215 -16.18 19.28 1.19
CA ASP A 215 -15.00 20.13 0.92
C ASP A 215 -13.69 19.52 1.47
N THR A 216 -13.77 18.37 2.11
CA THR A 216 -12.64 17.76 2.80
C THR A 216 -12.24 16.45 2.14
N ILE A 217 -10.95 16.31 1.88
CA ILE A 217 -10.35 15.07 1.39
C ILE A 217 -9.19 14.63 2.28
N ARG A 218 -8.99 13.34 2.34
CA ARG A 218 -7.84 12.72 2.99
C ARG A 218 -7.01 12.02 1.93
N MET A 219 -5.70 12.21 1.98
CA MET A 219 -4.75 11.64 1.03
C MET A 219 -3.48 11.18 1.74
N THR A 220 -2.84 10.18 1.17
CA THR A 220 -1.53 9.73 1.62
C THR A 220 -0.45 10.43 0.80
N LEU A 221 0.38 11.24 1.46
CA LEU A 221 1.41 12.09 0.85
C LEU A 221 2.78 11.83 1.46
N ARG A 222 3.83 11.99 0.66
CA ARG A 222 5.22 12.03 1.11
C ARG A 222 5.55 13.42 1.67
N GLU A 223 6.62 13.53 2.43
CA GLU A 223 7.07 14.79 3.03
C GLU A 223 7.24 15.92 2.00
N ASP A 224 7.85 15.63 0.84
CA ASP A 224 8.02 16.62 -0.23
C ASP A 224 6.68 17.10 -0.83
N GLU A 225 5.70 16.22 -0.88
CA GLU A 225 4.36 16.51 -1.37
C GLU A 225 3.55 17.32 -0.34
N ILE A 226 3.71 17.02 0.95
CA ILE A 226 3.13 17.80 2.05
C ILE A 226 3.64 19.25 2.01
N LEU A 227 4.94 19.41 1.83
CA LEU A 227 5.56 20.74 1.70
C LEU A 227 5.07 21.48 0.45
N ALA A 228 4.91 20.77 -0.68
CA ALA A 228 4.35 21.35 -1.90
C ALA A 228 2.89 21.77 -1.72
N MET A 229 2.08 20.94 -1.07
CA MET A 229 0.68 21.28 -0.74
C MET A 229 0.59 22.49 0.18
N SER A 230 1.41 22.54 1.25
CA SER A 230 1.46 23.67 2.18
C SER A 230 1.76 25.01 1.45
N SER A 231 2.74 25.01 0.55
CA SER A 231 3.04 26.18 -0.27
C SER A 231 1.89 26.56 -1.21
N ALA A 232 1.27 25.58 -1.87
CA ALA A 232 0.18 25.81 -2.81
C ALA A 232 -1.11 26.31 -2.13
N ILE A 233 -1.38 25.84 -0.90
CA ILE A 233 -2.51 26.32 -0.08
C ILE A 233 -2.35 27.80 0.26
N VAL A 234 -1.17 28.20 0.71
CA VAL A 234 -0.87 29.61 1.02
C VAL A 234 -1.02 30.49 -0.22
N GLU A 235 -0.58 30.03 -1.37
CA GLU A 235 -0.70 30.79 -2.62
C GLU A 235 -2.13 30.86 -3.15
N ALA A 236 -2.88 29.75 -3.04
CA ALA A 236 -4.30 29.76 -3.40
C ALA A 236 -5.11 30.72 -2.52
N ALA A 237 -4.77 30.80 -1.23
CA ALA A 237 -5.40 31.72 -0.29
C ALA A 237 -4.99 33.18 -0.52
N GLY A 238 -3.71 33.43 -0.80
CA GLY A 238 -3.16 34.80 -0.92
C GLY A 238 -3.47 35.49 -2.25
N ILE A 239 -3.57 34.75 -3.35
CA ILE A 239 -3.83 35.29 -4.68
C ILE A 239 -5.33 35.34 -4.97
N ASN A 240 -5.88 36.53 -5.08
CA ASN A 240 -7.31 36.72 -5.36
C ASN A 240 -7.75 35.95 -6.64
N GLY A 241 -8.75 35.08 -6.50
CA GLY A 241 -9.28 34.27 -7.60
C GLY A 241 -8.47 33.05 -7.95
N ALA A 242 -7.38 32.73 -7.22
CA ALA A 242 -6.72 31.47 -7.30
C ALA A 242 -7.51 30.41 -6.52
N LYS A 243 -7.35 29.13 -6.89
CA LYS A 243 -7.97 28.01 -6.16
C LYS A 243 -7.18 26.73 -6.31
N LEU A 244 -7.25 25.89 -5.28
CA LEU A 244 -6.90 24.49 -5.37
C LEU A 244 -8.13 23.67 -5.76
N TYR A 245 -7.95 22.71 -6.65
CA TYR A 245 -9.02 21.81 -7.04
C TYR A 245 -8.48 20.43 -7.44
N ALA A 246 -9.30 19.41 -7.27
CA ALA A 246 -8.99 18.05 -7.65
C ALA A 246 -9.47 17.77 -9.08
N THR A 247 -8.69 17.01 -9.85
CA THR A 247 -9.09 16.43 -11.13
C THR A 247 -9.03 14.91 -11.06
N LYS A 248 -10.17 14.25 -11.31
CA LYS A 248 -10.30 12.80 -11.22
C LYS A 248 -9.71 12.13 -12.45
N TYR A 249 -8.96 11.04 -12.24
CA TYR A 249 -8.54 10.14 -13.31
C TYR A 249 -9.73 9.34 -13.85
N LYS A 250 -9.80 9.20 -15.17
CA LYS A 250 -10.88 8.45 -15.80
C LYS A 250 -10.68 6.94 -15.64
N GLU A 251 -9.46 6.47 -15.87
CA GLU A 251 -9.08 5.07 -15.80
C GLU A 251 -7.70 4.95 -15.12
N ALA A 252 -7.69 5.14 -13.82
CA ALA A 252 -6.45 5.23 -13.04
C ALA A 252 -5.55 3.98 -13.16
N GLY A 253 -6.14 2.81 -13.45
CA GLY A 253 -5.39 1.56 -13.60
C GLY A 253 -4.44 1.54 -14.80
N ILE A 254 -4.73 2.34 -15.85
CA ILE A 254 -3.94 2.36 -17.08
C ILE A 254 -3.33 3.73 -17.40
N GLN A 255 -3.78 4.80 -16.73
CA GLN A 255 -3.23 6.14 -16.91
C GLN A 255 -2.00 6.33 -16.01
N ASP A 256 -0.88 6.78 -16.59
CA ASP A 256 0.29 7.15 -15.80
C ASP A 256 0.02 8.38 -14.93
N ALA A 257 0.79 8.52 -13.85
CA ALA A 257 0.78 9.72 -13.03
C ALA A 257 1.29 10.92 -13.84
N ALA A 258 0.59 12.06 -13.73
CA ALA A 258 1.05 13.29 -14.32
C ALA A 258 2.35 13.78 -13.63
N VAL A 259 3.22 14.45 -14.38
CA VAL A 259 4.42 15.04 -13.79
C VAL A 259 4.03 16.34 -13.07
N PRO A 260 4.32 16.51 -11.76
CA PRO A 260 4.07 17.74 -11.04
C PRO A 260 4.81 18.92 -11.68
N THR A 261 4.06 20.03 -11.91
CA THR A 261 4.58 21.25 -12.54
C THR A 261 4.68 22.41 -11.57
N TYR A 262 4.11 22.26 -10.37
CA TYR A 262 4.19 23.23 -9.31
C TYR A 262 5.54 23.16 -8.59
N ARG A 263 6.24 24.28 -8.49
CA ARG A 263 7.41 24.44 -7.64
C ARG A 263 7.02 25.27 -6.42
N PRO A 264 7.24 24.79 -5.19
CA PRO A 264 7.01 25.57 -3.98
C PRO A 264 7.79 26.90 -3.97
N ASN A 265 7.35 27.85 -3.14
CA ASN A 265 8.10 29.08 -2.91
C ASN A 265 9.50 28.78 -2.35
N ASP A 266 10.39 29.78 -2.42
CA ASP A 266 11.79 29.59 -2.05
C ASP A 266 11.96 29.23 -0.58
N SER A 267 11.11 29.73 0.32
CA SER A 267 11.14 29.38 1.74
C SER A 267 10.84 27.92 1.98
N VAL A 268 9.85 27.36 1.29
CA VAL A 268 9.50 25.94 1.37
C VAL A 268 10.53 25.09 0.60
N THR A 269 11.02 25.57 -0.54
CA THR A 269 12.09 24.89 -1.29
C THR A 269 13.34 24.71 -0.42
N ALA A 270 13.69 25.69 0.42
CA ALA A 270 14.82 25.59 1.37
C ALA A 270 14.61 24.54 2.47
N LEU A 271 13.38 24.10 2.73
CA LEU A 271 13.10 22.97 3.62
C LEU A 271 13.30 21.60 2.92
N ILE A 272 13.35 21.57 1.61
CA ILE A 272 13.51 20.38 0.80
C ILE A 272 14.96 20.19 0.37
N THR A 273 15.60 21.26 -0.12
CA THR A 273 16.94 21.23 -0.72
C THR A 273 17.89 22.22 -0.07
N ASP A 274 19.19 21.88 -0.12
CA ASP A 274 20.28 22.81 0.24
C ASP A 274 20.50 23.90 -0.85
N SER A 275 21.44 24.81 -0.59
CA SER A 275 21.82 25.87 -1.53
C SER A 275 22.39 25.37 -2.88
N ASN A 276 22.80 24.12 -2.96
CA ASN A 276 23.29 23.45 -4.16
C ASN A 276 22.20 22.69 -4.90
N GLY A 277 20.97 22.68 -4.38
CA GLY A 277 19.82 21.97 -4.96
C GLY A 277 19.79 20.47 -4.63
N ASN A 278 20.61 20.01 -3.67
CA ASN A 278 20.53 18.62 -3.21
C ASN A 278 19.45 18.50 -2.15
N VAL A 279 18.74 17.36 -2.15
CA VAL A 279 17.75 17.07 -1.10
C VAL A 279 18.48 16.96 0.25
N SER A 280 18.10 17.81 1.19
CA SER A 280 18.69 17.92 2.51
C SER A 280 17.72 17.68 3.67
N ASN A 281 16.42 17.59 3.38
CA ASN A 281 15.42 17.27 4.41
C ASN A 281 15.59 15.82 4.89
N PRO A 282 15.84 15.59 6.20
CA PRO A 282 16.10 14.26 6.74
C PRO A 282 14.84 13.34 6.69
N ASN A 283 13.65 13.91 6.54
CA ASN A 283 12.41 13.15 6.47
C ASN A 283 12.09 12.69 5.04
N ILE A 284 12.85 13.16 4.03
CA ILE A 284 12.66 12.72 2.63
C ILE A 284 13.55 11.52 2.37
N VAL A 285 12.95 10.41 1.99
CA VAL A 285 13.68 9.18 1.68
C VAL A 285 14.40 9.28 0.34
N SER A 286 15.53 8.59 0.22
CA SER A 286 16.38 8.64 -0.97
C SER A 286 15.67 8.21 -2.27
N SER A 287 14.67 7.35 -2.19
CA SER A 287 13.85 6.95 -3.35
C SER A 287 13.02 8.09 -3.94
N ALA A 288 12.66 9.11 -3.15
CA ALA A 288 11.92 10.27 -3.62
C ALA A 288 12.79 11.30 -4.38
N VAL A 289 14.12 11.21 -4.27
CA VAL A 289 15.07 12.21 -4.80
C VAL A 289 14.96 12.36 -6.32
N GLU A 290 14.81 11.26 -7.05
CA GLU A 290 14.71 11.30 -8.52
C GLU A 290 13.40 11.94 -9.01
N GLU A 291 12.31 11.75 -8.29
CA GLU A 291 11.04 12.44 -8.60
C GLU A 291 11.11 13.93 -8.28
N LEU A 292 11.77 14.30 -7.18
CA LEU A 292 12.00 15.70 -6.83
C LEU A 292 12.83 16.44 -7.87
N LYS A 293 13.85 15.79 -8.45
CA LYS A 293 14.63 16.39 -9.54
C LYS A 293 13.75 16.74 -10.74
N LYS A 294 12.76 15.92 -11.07
CA LYS A 294 11.78 16.22 -12.13
C LYS A 294 10.94 17.45 -11.82
N ARG A 295 10.59 17.67 -10.56
CA ARG A 295 9.81 18.83 -10.09
C ARG A 295 10.58 20.13 -10.23
N TYR A 296 11.91 20.13 -10.04
CA TYR A 296 12.78 21.31 -10.09
C TYR A 296 13.41 21.55 -11.46
N THR A 297 12.67 21.30 -12.54
CA THR A 297 13.10 21.59 -13.91
C THR A 297 13.13 23.10 -14.20
N THR A 298 13.80 23.49 -15.30
CA THR A 298 13.80 24.88 -15.79
C THR A 298 12.38 25.39 -16.05
N SER A 299 11.50 24.53 -16.57
CA SER A 299 10.11 24.88 -16.81
C SER A 299 9.37 25.22 -15.51
N ALA A 300 9.55 24.41 -14.46
CA ALA A 300 8.97 24.65 -13.15
C ALA A 300 9.51 25.95 -12.51
N THR A 301 10.79 26.24 -12.68
CA THR A 301 11.40 27.50 -12.23
C THR A 301 10.82 28.73 -12.94
N ASN A 302 10.58 28.66 -14.24
CA ASN A 302 9.93 29.73 -14.99
C ASN A 302 8.46 29.89 -14.56
N ALA A 303 7.76 28.79 -14.37
CA ALA A 303 6.39 28.78 -13.87
C ALA A 303 6.29 29.44 -12.49
N ARG A 304 7.22 29.17 -11.58
CA ARG A 304 7.31 29.84 -10.27
C ARG A 304 7.40 31.35 -10.39
N ARG A 305 8.29 31.85 -11.23
CA ARG A 305 8.45 33.29 -11.46
C ARG A 305 7.17 33.95 -11.97
N TYR A 306 6.40 33.31 -12.85
CA TYR A 306 5.12 33.85 -13.31
C TYR A 306 4.06 33.84 -12.21
N LEU A 307 4.06 32.84 -11.34
CA LEU A 307 3.16 32.80 -10.19
C LEU A 307 3.44 33.93 -9.22
N GLU A 308 4.69 34.24 -8.91
CA GLU A 308 5.10 35.36 -8.04
C GLU A 308 4.64 36.71 -8.54
N GLN A 309 4.52 36.90 -9.85
CA GLN A 309 3.97 38.13 -10.44
C GLN A 309 2.46 38.31 -10.17
N GLN A 310 1.75 37.29 -9.69
CA GLN A 310 0.34 37.37 -9.32
C GLN A 310 0.11 37.75 -7.86
N ILE A 311 1.18 37.86 -7.06
CA ILE A 311 1.09 38.23 -5.64
C ILE A 311 0.77 39.75 -5.57
N GLY A 312 -0.39 40.06 -5.02
CA GLY A 312 -0.86 41.44 -4.80
C GLY A 312 -0.55 41.98 -3.42
N ALA A 313 -0.92 43.23 -3.18
CA ALA A 313 -0.69 43.89 -1.89
C ALA A 313 -1.46 43.27 -0.71
N ASP A 314 -2.59 42.64 -1.00
CA ASP A 314 -3.46 42.04 0.01
C ASP A 314 -3.09 40.59 0.35
N TYR A 315 -2.01 40.07 -0.22
CA TYR A 315 -1.62 38.65 -0.12
C TYR A 315 -1.55 38.15 1.33
N ASP A 316 -0.79 38.81 2.20
CA ASP A 316 -0.62 38.43 3.59
C ASP A 316 -1.93 38.46 4.38
N THR A 317 -2.78 39.45 4.11
CA THR A 317 -4.10 39.59 4.75
C THR A 317 -5.02 38.47 4.32
N ASN A 318 -5.04 38.13 3.03
CA ASN A 318 -5.85 37.05 2.49
C ASN A 318 -5.41 35.70 3.04
N VAL A 319 -4.10 35.43 3.09
CA VAL A 319 -3.54 34.20 3.69
C VAL A 319 -3.98 34.10 5.14
N LYS A 320 -3.80 35.13 5.96
CA LYS A 320 -4.18 35.10 7.37
C LYS A 320 -5.67 34.78 7.54
N ASN A 321 -6.55 35.49 6.85
CA ASN A 321 -7.99 35.28 6.97
C ASN A 321 -8.42 33.89 6.54
N SER A 322 -7.87 33.36 5.44
CA SER A 322 -8.17 32.03 4.95
C SER A 322 -7.69 30.94 5.91
N MET A 323 -6.53 31.12 6.53
CA MET A 323 -6.02 30.15 7.52
C MET A 323 -6.87 30.16 8.80
N GLU A 324 -7.27 31.34 9.30
CA GLU A 324 -8.16 31.47 10.47
C GLU A 324 -9.51 30.79 10.20
N GLU A 325 -10.10 30.99 9.02
CA GLU A 325 -11.34 30.35 8.59
C GLU A 325 -11.19 28.83 8.48
N SER A 326 -10.11 28.34 7.85
CA SER A 326 -9.85 26.91 7.71
C SER A 326 -9.68 26.21 9.06
N ILE A 327 -8.95 26.84 10.01
CA ILE A 327 -8.79 26.31 11.38
C ILE A 327 -10.13 26.25 12.10
N SER A 328 -10.96 27.33 12.01
CA SER A 328 -12.27 27.36 12.63
C SER A 328 -13.18 26.24 12.09
N ASN A 329 -13.24 26.10 10.77
CA ASN A 329 -14.05 25.09 10.12
C ASN A 329 -13.60 23.64 10.50
N ALA A 330 -12.30 23.40 10.59
CA ALA A 330 -11.76 22.10 10.99
C ALA A 330 -12.09 21.80 12.46
N GLN A 331 -12.01 22.80 13.35
CA GLN A 331 -12.38 22.64 14.77
C GLN A 331 -13.87 22.34 14.93
N ASP A 332 -14.73 23.06 14.21
CA ASP A 332 -16.18 22.87 14.24
C ASP A 332 -16.57 21.48 13.69
N ALA A 333 -15.96 21.07 12.58
CA ALA A 333 -16.19 19.73 12.00
C ALA A 333 -15.78 18.62 12.98
N ARG A 334 -14.62 18.80 13.62
CA ARG A 334 -14.15 17.83 14.63
C ARG A 334 -15.05 17.78 15.86
N GLN A 335 -15.49 18.94 16.35
CA GLN A 335 -16.39 18.96 17.52
C GLN A 335 -17.72 18.27 17.20
N LYS A 336 -18.34 18.58 16.07
CA LYS A 336 -19.57 17.91 15.61
C LYS A 336 -19.39 16.40 15.49
N TYR A 337 -18.25 15.96 14.95
CA TYR A 337 -17.94 14.52 14.85
C TYR A 337 -17.84 13.88 16.24
N LEU A 338 -17.13 14.50 17.20
CA LEU A 338 -17.01 14.00 18.57
C LEU A 338 -18.35 13.95 19.29
N ASP A 339 -19.20 14.96 19.10
CA ASP A 339 -20.54 15.02 19.67
C ASP A 339 -21.42 13.87 19.14
N SER A 340 -21.27 13.53 17.85
CA SER A 340 -21.98 12.41 17.21
C SER A 340 -21.55 11.01 17.70
N LEU A 341 -20.34 10.89 18.27
CA LEU A 341 -19.85 9.63 18.86
C LEU A 341 -20.28 9.46 20.32
N GLY A 342 -20.75 10.51 20.99
CA GLY A 342 -21.17 10.51 22.39
C GLY A 342 -22.67 10.27 22.60
N GLU A 343 -23.44 10.21 21.52
CA GLU A 343 -24.84 9.81 21.48
C GLU A 343 -25.00 8.31 21.17
#